data_8f8ff3474c1ca5180f33f2f2b87f91b1
#
_entry.id   8f8ff3474c1ca5180f33f2f2b87f91b1
#
_cell.length_a   1.000
_cell.length_b   1.000
_cell.length_c   1.000
_cell.angle_alpha   90.00
_cell.angle_beta   90.00
_cell.angle_gamma   90.00
#
_symmetry.space_group_name_H-M   'P 1'
#
loop_
_entity.id
_entity.type
_entity.pdbx_description
1 polymer ?
#
loop_
_entity_poly.entity_id
_entity_poly.type
_entity_poly.pdbx_seq_one_letter_code
_entity_poly.pdbx_strand_id
1 'polypeptide(L)'
;MKKVSLIAAAVASTLAAGTAFAAGTDVTTDGWEVHGYMSSNYRMVDGNSVAGNFQKSDYRTVGTGTSDSTNQVEFVIKKHTEYENGVWSNYVVRSEFGNGNTYAYSSDGAQAVDDNDGFAVKEAFVELGALPYFGEDSAIWAGQRYLNRSAGILSGEFWKQSSGVGAGFETKLAGNKFGVAIVSADSLIDFSNEGKRRTRTSHDVYMHGIDIGIGSMDIDAKYIKQENLDSDPSDQADDGFGASITLNTSYYGLDGWAQTGIAYGNGTASNRGVNFGNWNSDFKDDTSNIFITSYGVWNISEKVQLGTEFVYHDLDMNGEWGADTVTRIMFAARPSIKMNDNFRLEFTGGVSQETVEDKGKATWGRTNKDTMFYSAEAAAVFTVNADYFGRPQIKPYVTYVTSESDSGANLSVDGKSESETIVGVHAEIWF
;
A
#
# COMPACT_ATOMS: atom_id res chain seq x y z
N MET A 1 -25.94 -12.66 -11.70
CA MET A 1 -25.67 -12.92 -13.13
C MET A 1 -25.80 -11.71 -14.05
N LYS A 2 -26.69 -10.72 -13.81
CA LYS A 2 -26.81 -9.53 -14.68
C LYS A 2 -25.67 -8.50 -14.54
N LYS A 3 -24.99 -8.41 -13.38
CA LYS A 3 -23.89 -7.45 -13.15
C LYS A 3 -22.56 -7.87 -13.79
N VAL A 4 -22.29 -9.17 -13.87
CA VAL A 4 -21.07 -9.70 -14.51
C VAL A 4 -21.08 -9.45 -16.03
N SER A 5 -22.26 -9.54 -16.67
CA SER A 5 -22.40 -9.24 -18.09
C SER A 5 -22.20 -7.74 -18.42
N LEU A 6 -22.46 -6.83 -17.48
CA LEU A 6 -22.23 -5.40 -17.68
C LEU A 6 -20.74 -5.03 -17.63
N ILE A 7 -19.97 -5.66 -16.75
CA ILE A 7 -18.51 -5.44 -16.66
C ILE A 7 -17.80 -6.07 -17.86
N ALA A 8 -18.20 -7.30 -18.25
CA ALA A 8 -17.68 -7.93 -19.45
C ALA A 8 -18.05 -7.16 -20.73
N ALA A 9 -19.25 -6.57 -20.78
CA ALA A 9 -19.67 -5.71 -21.89
C ALA A 9 -18.96 -4.34 -21.87
N ALA A 10 -18.66 -3.78 -20.69
CA ALA A 10 -17.89 -2.54 -20.57
C ALA A 10 -16.43 -2.76 -20.98
N VAL A 11 -15.80 -3.88 -20.56
CA VAL A 11 -14.45 -4.25 -20.99
C VAL A 11 -14.42 -4.54 -22.50
N ALA A 12 -15.39 -5.29 -23.02
CA ALA A 12 -15.48 -5.56 -24.46
C ALA A 12 -15.77 -4.30 -25.29
N SER A 13 -16.55 -3.35 -24.77
CA SER A 13 -16.83 -2.09 -25.47
C SER A 13 -15.63 -1.13 -25.43
N THR A 14 -14.84 -1.12 -24.36
CA THR A 14 -13.57 -0.38 -24.31
C THR A 14 -12.51 -1.00 -25.21
N LEU A 15 -12.45 -2.32 -25.34
CA LEU A 15 -11.61 -3.03 -26.29
C LEU A 15 -11.99 -2.70 -27.76
N ALA A 16 -13.30 -2.61 -28.04
CA ALA A 16 -13.78 -2.24 -29.38
C ALA A 16 -13.68 -0.74 -29.70
N ALA A 17 -13.80 0.14 -28.70
CA ALA A 17 -13.70 1.59 -28.87
C ALA A 17 -12.25 2.07 -29.13
N GLY A 18 -11.25 1.26 -28.76
CA GLY A 18 -9.83 1.61 -28.95
C GLY A 18 -9.39 1.75 -30.42
N THR A 19 -10.19 1.32 -31.37
CA THR A 19 -9.90 1.49 -32.81
C THR A 19 -10.65 2.65 -33.46
N ALA A 20 -11.57 3.34 -32.75
CA ALA A 20 -12.47 4.32 -33.36
C ALA A 20 -12.06 5.80 -33.15
N PHE A 21 -11.03 6.10 -32.34
CA PHE A 21 -10.71 7.48 -31.95
C PHE A 21 -9.34 8.02 -32.32
N ALA A 22 -8.60 7.34 -33.18
CA ALA A 22 -7.39 7.91 -33.77
C ALA A 22 -7.73 8.73 -35.01
N ALA A 23 -8.52 9.81 -34.85
CA ALA A 23 -8.77 10.72 -35.95
C ALA A 23 -7.54 11.61 -36.15
N GLY A 24 -6.69 11.30 -37.12
CA GLY A 24 -5.74 12.24 -37.67
C GLY A 24 -4.25 11.98 -37.46
N THR A 25 -3.84 10.86 -36.87
CA THR A 25 -2.40 10.48 -36.77
C THR A 25 -2.27 8.98 -36.92
N ASP A 26 -1.40 8.53 -37.84
CA ASP A 26 -1.20 7.11 -38.06
C ASP A 26 -0.54 6.45 -36.84
N VAL A 27 -1.00 5.25 -36.50
CA VAL A 27 -0.49 4.46 -35.38
C VAL A 27 0.70 3.63 -35.88
N THR A 28 1.83 3.73 -35.19
CA THR A 28 3.05 2.97 -35.52
C THR A 28 3.20 1.72 -34.63
N THR A 29 2.77 1.82 -33.39
CA THR A 29 2.77 0.70 -32.43
C THR A 29 1.45 0.67 -31.67
N ASP A 30 0.84 -0.50 -31.58
CA ASP A 30 -0.40 -0.73 -30.83
C ASP A 30 -0.31 -2.04 -30.06
N GLY A 31 -0.40 -1.99 -28.73
CA GLY A 31 -0.21 -3.15 -27.88
C GLY A 31 -1.13 -3.18 -26.68
N TRP A 32 -1.49 -4.39 -26.27
CA TRP A 32 -2.22 -4.67 -25.04
C TRP A 32 -1.33 -5.46 -24.09
N GLU A 33 -1.34 -5.04 -22.83
CA GLU A 33 -0.70 -5.76 -21.74
C GLU A 33 -1.77 -6.13 -20.71
N VAL A 34 -1.70 -7.35 -20.19
CA VAL A 34 -2.55 -7.81 -19.10
C VAL A 34 -1.65 -8.27 -17.98
N HIS A 35 -1.84 -7.68 -16.82
CA HIS A 35 -1.14 -8.04 -15.60
C HIS A 35 -2.15 -8.37 -14.53
N GLY A 36 -1.73 -9.10 -13.51
CA GLY A 36 -2.64 -9.42 -12.42
C GLY A 36 -1.92 -9.83 -11.15
N TYR A 37 -2.70 -9.87 -10.11
CA TYR A 37 -2.32 -10.37 -8.81
C TYR A 37 -3.47 -11.21 -8.24
N MET A 38 -3.14 -12.35 -7.65
CA MET A 38 -4.08 -13.13 -6.86
C MET A 38 -3.40 -13.58 -5.59
N SER A 39 -4.08 -13.42 -4.48
CA SER A 39 -3.73 -13.97 -3.18
C SER A 39 -4.95 -14.63 -2.57
N SER A 40 -4.81 -15.86 -2.12
CA SER A 40 -5.87 -16.58 -1.41
C SER A 40 -5.27 -17.30 -0.22
N ASN A 41 -5.84 -17.08 0.97
CA ASN A 41 -5.30 -17.60 2.23
C ASN A 41 -6.41 -18.35 3.00
N TYR A 42 -6.37 -19.68 2.93
CA TYR A 42 -7.18 -20.51 3.83
C TYR A 42 -6.42 -20.73 5.13
N ARG A 43 -7.05 -20.42 6.26
CA ARG A 43 -6.43 -20.56 7.57
C ARG A 43 -7.38 -21.05 8.65
N MET A 44 -6.80 -21.72 9.63
CA MET A 44 -7.46 -22.13 10.88
C MET A 44 -6.70 -21.52 12.03
N VAL A 45 -7.42 -20.91 12.96
CA VAL A 45 -6.89 -20.36 14.20
C VAL A 45 -7.36 -21.24 15.35
N ASP A 46 -6.42 -21.80 16.09
CA ASP A 46 -6.69 -22.73 17.20
C ASP A 46 -7.69 -23.86 16.85
N GLY A 47 -7.58 -24.35 15.60
CA GLY A 47 -8.43 -25.44 15.08
C GLY A 47 -9.76 -25.00 14.46
N ASN A 48 -10.11 -23.71 14.48
CA ASN A 48 -11.32 -23.19 13.86
C ASN A 48 -11.00 -22.51 12.51
N SER A 49 -11.77 -22.82 11.48
CA SER A 49 -11.64 -22.13 10.19
C SER A 49 -12.02 -20.66 10.33
N VAL A 50 -11.16 -19.78 9.84
CA VAL A 50 -11.38 -18.34 9.83
C VAL A 50 -11.40 -17.85 8.40
N ALA A 51 -12.60 -17.43 7.97
CA ALA A 51 -12.80 -16.70 6.73
C ALA A 51 -12.96 -15.21 7.09
N GLY A 52 -11.98 -14.40 6.79
CA GLY A 52 -11.99 -12.97 7.10
C GLY A 52 -10.62 -12.48 7.52
N ASN A 53 -10.53 -11.19 7.78
CA ASN A 53 -9.30 -10.57 8.19
C ASN A 53 -8.88 -11.02 9.58
N PHE A 54 -7.63 -11.35 9.71
CA PHE A 54 -6.97 -11.30 10.99
C PHE A 54 -6.97 -9.84 11.48
N GLN A 55 -7.07 -9.59 12.79
CA GLN A 55 -6.93 -8.22 13.27
C GLN A 55 -5.58 -7.66 12.81
N LYS A 56 -5.63 -6.48 12.20
CA LYS A 56 -4.54 -5.81 11.51
C LYS A 56 -3.19 -6.03 12.15
N SER A 57 -2.26 -6.49 11.34
CA SER A 57 -0.87 -6.53 11.75
C SER A 57 -0.33 -5.14 12.06
N ASP A 58 -0.66 -4.13 11.27
CA ASP A 58 -0.29 -2.72 11.42
C ASP A 58 1.08 -2.53 12.12
N TYR A 59 2.10 -3.22 11.59
CA TYR A 59 3.46 -3.35 12.16
C TYR A 59 3.54 -4.07 13.53
N ARG A 60 2.50 -4.75 13.97
CA ARG A 60 2.51 -5.50 15.24
C ARG A 60 3.01 -6.91 15.06
N THR A 61 2.57 -7.59 14.01
CA THR A 61 2.95 -8.97 13.70
C THR A 61 3.31 -9.10 12.22
N VAL A 62 4.12 -10.09 11.90
CA VAL A 62 4.51 -10.44 10.53
C VAL A 62 4.31 -11.92 10.28
N GLY A 63 4.02 -12.28 9.04
CA GLY A 63 3.83 -13.66 8.62
C GLY A 63 2.60 -13.81 7.75
N THR A 64 2.51 -14.92 7.04
CA THR A 64 1.38 -15.24 6.15
C THR A 64 0.10 -15.45 6.94
N GLY A 65 0.22 -16.05 8.14
CA GLY A 65 -0.93 -16.31 9.01
C GLY A 65 -1.59 -15.05 9.55
N THR A 66 -0.84 -13.96 9.69
CA THR A 66 -1.34 -12.68 10.20
C THR A 66 -1.66 -11.67 9.11
N SER A 67 -1.53 -12.06 7.83
CA SER A 67 -1.88 -11.19 6.71
C SER A 67 -3.37 -10.83 6.74
N ASP A 68 -3.68 -9.57 6.49
CA ASP A 68 -5.06 -9.08 6.44
C ASP A 68 -5.83 -9.61 5.23
N SER A 69 -5.13 -9.85 4.11
CA SER A 69 -5.77 -10.36 2.89
C SER A 69 -6.07 -11.85 2.99
N THR A 70 -7.33 -12.22 2.88
CA THR A 70 -7.76 -13.61 2.78
C THR A 70 -8.04 -14.05 1.36
N ASN A 71 -8.54 -13.16 0.53
CA ASN A 71 -8.82 -13.42 -0.88
C ASN A 71 -8.82 -12.12 -1.65
N GLN A 72 -7.87 -11.98 -2.57
CA GLN A 72 -7.71 -10.79 -3.40
C GLN A 72 -7.41 -11.20 -4.84
N VAL A 73 -8.05 -10.55 -5.77
CA VAL A 73 -7.80 -10.74 -7.21
C VAL A 73 -7.76 -9.37 -7.87
N GLU A 74 -6.68 -9.08 -8.56
CA GLU A 74 -6.50 -7.85 -9.33
C GLU A 74 -6.24 -8.16 -10.80
N PHE A 75 -6.82 -7.35 -11.67
CA PHE A 75 -6.51 -7.33 -13.09
C PHE A 75 -6.16 -5.91 -13.51
N VAL A 76 -5.03 -5.78 -14.21
CA VAL A 76 -4.59 -4.55 -14.84
C VAL A 76 -4.57 -4.77 -16.34
N ILE A 77 -5.31 -3.96 -17.06
CA ILE A 77 -5.31 -3.91 -18.51
C ILE A 77 -4.68 -2.59 -18.90
N LYS A 78 -3.60 -2.64 -19.68
CA LYS A 78 -2.95 -1.47 -20.24
C LYS A 78 -2.97 -1.55 -21.75
N LYS A 79 -3.39 -0.48 -22.39
CA LYS A 79 -3.22 -0.28 -23.83
C LYS A 79 -2.17 0.78 -24.06
N HIS A 80 -1.15 0.43 -24.82
CA HIS A 80 -0.10 1.33 -25.28
C HIS A 80 -0.26 1.59 -26.78
N THR A 81 -0.14 2.84 -27.20
CA THR A 81 -0.21 3.24 -28.61
C THR A 81 0.84 4.29 -28.88
N GLU A 82 1.63 4.10 -29.91
CA GLU A 82 2.55 5.11 -30.46
C GLU A 82 2.04 5.62 -31.80
N TYR A 83 2.31 6.87 -32.09
CA TYR A 83 1.85 7.55 -33.28
C TYR A 83 3.03 8.04 -34.12
N GLU A 84 2.84 8.24 -35.44
CA GLU A 84 3.89 8.67 -36.37
C GLU A 84 4.55 10.00 -35.98
N ASN A 85 3.85 10.86 -35.28
CA ASN A 85 4.40 12.13 -34.79
C ASN A 85 5.29 11.98 -33.54
N GLY A 86 5.57 10.75 -33.10
CA GLY A 86 6.38 10.44 -31.92
C GLY A 86 5.63 10.55 -30.58
N VAL A 87 4.38 10.98 -30.59
CA VAL A 87 3.52 10.97 -29.38
C VAL A 87 3.14 9.55 -29.04
N TRP A 88 2.99 9.24 -27.77
CA TRP A 88 2.46 7.96 -27.30
C TRP A 88 1.33 8.17 -26.28
N SER A 89 0.48 7.17 -26.15
CA SER A 89 -0.58 7.15 -25.15
C SER A 89 -0.62 5.81 -24.40
N ASN A 90 -0.94 5.88 -23.12
CA ASN A 90 -1.33 4.73 -22.31
C ASN A 90 -2.76 4.93 -21.81
N TYR A 91 -3.54 3.87 -21.85
CA TYR A 91 -4.79 3.76 -21.13
C TYR A 91 -4.67 2.58 -20.16
N VAL A 92 -4.95 2.83 -18.88
CA VAL A 92 -4.79 1.83 -17.82
C VAL A 92 -6.09 1.70 -17.05
N VAL A 93 -6.53 0.45 -16.86
CA VAL A 93 -7.63 0.10 -15.96
C VAL A 93 -7.15 -1.01 -15.03
N ARG A 94 -7.31 -0.80 -13.73
CA ARG A 94 -7.14 -1.82 -12.68
C ARG A 94 -8.49 -2.09 -12.03
N SER A 95 -8.87 -3.34 -11.98
CA SER A 95 -10.02 -3.81 -11.22
C SER A 95 -9.53 -4.75 -10.11
N GLU A 96 -10.11 -4.63 -8.94
CA GLU A 96 -9.78 -5.43 -7.78
C GLU A 96 -11.04 -6.02 -7.15
N PHE A 97 -10.95 -7.29 -6.78
CA PHE A 97 -11.87 -7.95 -5.86
C PHE A 97 -11.10 -8.34 -4.62
N GLY A 98 -11.59 -7.97 -3.44
CA GLY A 98 -10.93 -8.30 -2.19
C GLY A 98 -11.96 -8.64 -1.12
N ASN A 99 -11.81 -9.78 -0.49
CA ASN A 99 -12.61 -10.19 0.66
C ASN A 99 -11.90 -9.76 1.94
N GLY A 100 -12.42 -8.70 2.55
CA GLY A 100 -11.94 -8.21 3.82
C GLY A 100 -10.58 -7.53 3.75
N ASN A 101 -10.16 -7.08 2.59
CA ASN A 101 -8.93 -6.31 2.45
C ASN A 101 -9.19 -4.86 2.87
N THR A 102 -8.82 -4.53 4.10
CA THR A 102 -8.87 -3.15 4.60
C THR A 102 -7.86 -2.24 3.91
N TYR A 103 -6.92 -2.80 3.13
CA TYR A 103 -5.99 -2.10 2.26
C TYR A 103 -6.47 -2.00 0.82
N ALA A 104 -7.63 -2.47 0.50
CA ALA A 104 -8.31 -2.02 -0.69
C ALA A 104 -8.57 -0.52 -0.53
N TYR A 105 -7.51 0.22 -0.54
CA TYR A 105 -7.50 1.67 -0.54
C TYR A 105 -8.17 2.11 -1.81
N SER A 106 -9.46 2.14 -1.72
CA SER A 106 -10.24 2.64 -2.77
C SER A 106 -10.04 4.12 -2.83
N SER A 107 -9.52 4.55 -3.93
CA SER A 107 -9.51 5.95 -4.32
C SER A 107 -10.90 6.42 -4.75
N ASP A 108 -11.90 5.56 -4.68
CA ASP A 108 -13.29 5.87 -4.99
C ASP A 108 -14.01 6.58 -3.84
N GLY A 109 -13.24 7.13 -2.92
CA GLY A 109 -13.67 8.16 -1.97
C GLY A 109 -14.88 7.75 -1.23
N ALA A 110 -15.45 7.16 -0.63
CA ALA A 110 -16.68 7.03 0.08
C ALA A 110 -17.33 5.67 0.10
N GLN A 111 -16.86 4.77 -0.65
CA GLN A 111 -17.31 3.44 -0.44
C GLN A 111 -16.38 2.76 0.56
N ALA A 112 -16.64 2.99 1.84
CA ALA A 112 -16.48 1.94 2.82
C ALA A 112 -17.24 0.76 2.22
N VAL A 113 -16.53 -0.16 1.59
CA VAL A 113 -17.13 -1.29 0.93
C VAL A 113 -17.61 -2.24 2.00
N ASP A 114 -18.80 -2.02 2.51
CA ASP A 114 -19.55 -3.02 3.27
C ASP A 114 -20.00 -4.18 2.37
N ASP A 115 -19.92 -4.01 1.05
CA ASP A 115 -20.20 -5.05 0.07
C ASP A 115 -18.91 -5.73 -0.38
N ASN A 116 -18.45 -6.68 0.38
CA ASN A 116 -17.30 -7.55 0.11
C ASN A 116 -17.40 -8.40 -1.19
N ASP A 117 -18.46 -8.26 -1.96
CA ASP A 117 -18.82 -9.14 -3.08
C ASP A 117 -18.63 -8.50 -4.47
N GLY A 118 -18.00 -7.35 -4.57
CA GLY A 118 -17.88 -6.60 -5.82
C GLY A 118 -16.45 -6.42 -6.34
N PHE A 119 -16.33 -6.35 -7.67
CA PHE A 119 -15.14 -5.79 -8.30
C PHE A 119 -15.21 -4.26 -8.24
N ALA A 120 -14.17 -3.63 -7.70
CA ALA A 120 -14.02 -2.19 -7.71
C ALA A 120 -12.97 -1.76 -8.75
N VAL A 121 -13.22 -0.66 -9.45
CA VAL A 121 -12.21 -0.03 -10.28
C VAL A 121 -11.28 0.77 -9.37
N LYS A 122 -10.00 0.42 -9.35
CA LYS A 122 -8.98 1.05 -8.51
C LYS A 122 -8.12 2.04 -9.27
N GLU A 123 -7.89 1.80 -10.55
CA GLU A 123 -7.24 2.75 -11.43
C GLU A 123 -8.01 2.82 -12.75
N ALA A 124 -8.18 4.03 -13.26
CA ALA A 124 -8.68 4.31 -14.60
C ALA A 124 -8.11 5.66 -15.03
N PHE A 125 -7.03 5.64 -15.81
CA PHE A 125 -6.38 6.88 -16.25
C PHE A 125 -5.83 6.78 -17.66
N VAL A 126 -5.62 7.95 -18.24
CA VAL A 126 -4.95 8.14 -19.53
C VAL A 126 -3.64 8.87 -19.28
N GLU A 127 -2.60 8.48 -20.00
CA GLU A 127 -1.29 9.13 -20.02
C GLU A 127 -0.91 9.43 -21.47
N LEU A 128 -0.40 10.63 -21.71
CA LEU A 128 0.10 11.08 -23.00
C LEU A 128 1.53 11.54 -22.84
N GLY A 129 2.43 10.98 -23.63
CA GLY A 129 3.84 11.31 -23.55
C GLY A 129 4.42 11.81 -24.87
N ALA A 130 5.61 12.38 -24.76
CA ALA A 130 6.35 12.97 -25.88
C ALA A 130 5.55 14.02 -26.66
N LEU A 131 4.66 14.75 -25.97
CA LEU A 131 3.92 15.85 -26.60
C LEU A 131 4.88 16.98 -27.00
N PRO A 132 4.77 17.55 -28.21
CA PRO A 132 5.71 18.54 -28.72
C PRO A 132 5.88 19.79 -27.84
N TYR A 133 4.88 20.07 -27.00
CA TYR A 133 4.88 21.25 -26.09
C TYR A 133 5.71 21.06 -24.83
N PHE A 134 6.00 19.80 -24.43
CA PHE A 134 6.61 19.47 -23.14
C PHE A 134 7.94 18.73 -23.27
N GLY A 135 8.28 18.27 -24.50
CA GLY A 135 9.50 17.52 -24.79
C GLY A 135 9.35 15.98 -24.72
N GLU A 136 10.32 15.30 -25.33
CA GLU A 136 10.25 13.84 -25.55
C GLU A 136 10.21 13.00 -24.26
N ASP A 137 10.85 13.47 -23.21
CA ASP A 137 10.90 12.78 -21.90
C ASP A 137 9.72 13.14 -20.99
N SER A 138 8.71 13.84 -21.50
CA SER A 138 7.61 14.33 -20.67
C SER A 138 6.32 13.57 -20.92
N ALA A 139 5.52 13.42 -19.87
CA ALA A 139 4.17 12.86 -19.92
C ALA A 139 3.21 13.66 -19.05
N ILE A 140 1.96 13.73 -19.49
CA ILE A 140 0.82 14.19 -18.68
C ILE A 140 -0.13 13.03 -18.47
N TRP A 141 -0.77 12.98 -17.33
CA TRP A 141 -1.78 11.97 -17.04
C TRP A 141 -3.00 12.59 -16.34
N ALA A 142 -4.15 11.95 -16.51
CA ALA A 142 -5.37 12.31 -15.80
C ALA A 142 -6.24 11.07 -15.58
N GLY A 143 -6.91 11.02 -14.43
CA GLY A 143 -7.80 9.95 -14.02
C GLY A 143 -7.54 9.46 -12.61
N GLN A 144 -8.08 8.29 -12.29
CA GLN A 144 -7.90 7.62 -11.00
C GLN A 144 -6.61 6.78 -11.03
N ARG A 145 -5.69 7.05 -10.11
CA ARG A 145 -4.35 6.41 -10.15
C ARG A 145 -3.80 6.14 -8.75
N TYR A 146 -3.01 5.06 -8.66
CA TYR A 146 -2.07 4.82 -7.58
C TYR A 146 -0.70 5.37 -7.98
N LEU A 147 -0.24 6.41 -7.30
CA LEU A 147 1.00 7.11 -7.62
C LEU A 147 2.06 6.86 -6.53
N ASN A 148 3.32 6.61 -6.95
CA ASN A 148 4.51 6.55 -6.08
C ASN A 148 4.36 5.58 -4.89
N ARG A 149 3.94 4.33 -5.13
CA ARG A 149 3.69 3.33 -4.08
C ARG A 149 4.99 2.65 -3.61
N SER A 150 5.13 2.51 -2.29
CA SER A 150 6.13 1.67 -1.64
C SER A 150 5.55 0.99 -0.40
N ALA A 151 5.88 -0.29 -0.22
CA ALA A 151 5.42 -1.10 0.90
C ALA A 151 6.56 -1.92 1.50
N GLY A 152 6.46 -2.23 2.78
CA GLY A 152 7.33 -3.20 3.44
C GLY A 152 7.16 -4.60 2.84
N ILE A 153 8.23 -5.39 2.82
CA ILE A 153 8.22 -6.73 2.19
C ILE A 153 7.74 -7.85 3.12
N LEU A 154 7.74 -7.62 4.43
CA LEU A 154 7.29 -8.57 5.44
C LEU A 154 5.98 -8.14 6.10
N SER A 155 5.81 -6.84 6.35
CA SER A 155 4.57 -6.26 6.85
C SER A 155 3.50 -6.15 5.77
N GLY A 156 3.88 -5.94 4.51
CA GLY A 156 2.97 -5.62 3.42
C GLY A 156 2.36 -4.21 3.51
N GLU A 157 2.77 -3.41 4.49
CA GLU A 157 2.19 -2.09 4.74
C GLU A 157 2.69 -1.04 3.75
N PHE A 158 1.75 -0.39 3.06
CA PHE A 158 2.07 0.76 2.21
C PHE A 158 2.38 1.98 3.07
N TRP A 159 3.62 2.44 3.03
CA TRP A 159 4.03 3.62 3.78
C TRP A 159 4.10 4.89 2.92
N LYS A 160 4.23 4.74 1.60
CA LYS A 160 4.24 5.84 0.63
C LYS A 160 3.28 5.53 -0.51
N GLN A 161 2.39 6.45 -0.82
CA GLN A 161 1.54 6.44 -2.01
C GLN A 161 0.71 7.73 -2.13
N SER A 162 0.14 7.96 -3.30
CA SER A 162 -1.03 8.82 -3.49
C SER A 162 -2.10 8.05 -4.25
N SER A 163 -3.29 7.98 -3.68
CA SER A 163 -4.41 7.26 -4.26
C SER A 163 -5.62 8.18 -4.37
N GLY A 164 -6.09 8.39 -5.59
CA GLY A 164 -7.24 9.25 -5.84
C GLY A 164 -7.43 9.58 -7.31
N VAL A 165 -8.37 10.47 -7.57
CA VAL A 165 -8.64 11.01 -8.90
C VAL A 165 -7.86 12.31 -9.06
N GLY A 166 -7.15 12.47 -10.17
CA GLY A 166 -6.33 13.64 -10.34
C GLY A 166 -5.68 13.77 -11.72
N ALA A 167 -4.65 14.59 -11.75
CA ALA A 167 -3.81 14.79 -12.93
C ALA A 167 -2.37 15.09 -12.51
N GLY A 168 -1.43 14.84 -13.40
CA GLY A 168 -0.03 15.12 -13.14
C GLY A 168 0.78 15.30 -14.40
N PHE A 169 1.99 15.78 -14.18
CA PHE A 169 3.02 15.97 -15.19
C PHE A 169 4.30 15.32 -14.70
N GLU A 170 4.94 14.55 -15.54
CA GLU A 170 6.22 13.91 -15.30
C GLU A 170 7.20 14.28 -16.41
N THR A 171 8.46 14.47 -16.04
CA THR A 171 9.55 14.74 -17.02
C THR A 171 10.88 14.28 -16.42
N LYS A 172 11.97 14.42 -17.19
CA LYS A 172 13.33 14.31 -16.67
C LYS A 172 13.89 15.69 -16.35
N LEU A 173 14.38 15.86 -15.14
CA LEU A 173 15.12 17.04 -14.70
C LEU A 173 16.54 16.61 -14.27
N ALA A 174 17.56 17.12 -14.94
CA ALA A 174 18.96 16.70 -14.72
C ALA A 174 19.17 15.17 -14.81
N GLY A 175 18.44 14.51 -15.71
CA GLY A 175 18.51 13.05 -15.90
C GLY A 175 17.63 12.22 -14.95
N ASN A 176 17.03 12.83 -13.94
CA ASN A 176 16.20 12.17 -12.92
C ASN A 176 14.71 12.37 -13.19
N LYS A 177 13.88 11.39 -12.81
CA LYS A 177 12.43 11.53 -12.90
C LYS A 177 11.95 12.65 -11.97
N PHE A 178 11.35 13.69 -12.52
CA PHE A 178 10.68 14.76 -11.80
C PHE A 178 9.19 14.73 -12.09
N GLY A 179 8.36 14.93 -11.08
CA GLY A 179 6.92 14.97 -11.27
C GLY A 179 6.20 15.91 -10.33
N VAL A 180 5.05 16.38 -10.79
CA VAL A 180 4.07 17.12 -10.00
C VAL A 180 2.69 16.50 -10.24
N ALA A 181 1.86 16.43 -9.20
CA ALA A 181 0.51 15.89 -9.31
C ALA A 181 -0.46 16.60 -8.36
N ILE A 182 -1.71 16.58 -8.73
CA ILE A 182 -2.85 16.95 -7.86
C ILE A 182 -3.75 15.73 -7.82
N VAL A 183 -3.99 15.20 -6.62
CA VAL A 183 -4.79 13.98 -6.41
C VAL A 183 -5.80 14.24 -5.32
N SER A 184 -7.07 13.95 -5.59
CA SER A 184 -8.18 14.13 -4.63
C SER A 184 -8.81 12.81 -4.25
N ALA A 185 -9.21 12.68 -3.00
CA ALA A 185 -9.95 11.54 -2.47
C ALA A 185 -10.96 12.01 -1.42
N ASP A 186 -12.15 11.41 -1.43
CA ASP A 186 -13.17 11.64 -0.41
C ASP A 186 -13.00 10.63 0.73
N SER A 187 -12.98 11.08 1.97
CA SER A 187 -12.87 10.21 3.14
C SER A 187 -14.20 9.88 3.78
N LEU A 188 -15.14 10.78 3.64
CA LEU A 188 -16.47 10.65 4.23
C LEU A 188 -17.52 11.27 3.32
N ILE A 189 -18.65 10.59 3.17
CA ILE A 189 -19.88 11.18 2.63
C ILE A 189 -20.87 11.28 3.77
N ASP A 190 -21.28 12.50 4.11
CA ASP A 190 -22.36 12.72 5.06
C ASP A 190 -23.69 12.65 4.33
N PHE A 191 -24.28 11.47 4.28
CA PHE A 191 -25.61 11.27 3.70
C PHE A 191 -26.73 11.95 4.48
N SER A 192 -26.51 12.30 5.75
CA SER A 192 -27.49 13.01 6.59
C SER A 192 -27.56 14.51 6.28
N ASN A 193 -26.55 15.06 5.63
CA ASN A 193 -26.37 16.47 5.33
C ASN A 193 -26.24 16.73 3.82
N GLU A 194 -27.26 16.35 3.05
CA GLU A 194 -27.34 16.58 1.60
C GLU A 194 -26.19 15.99 0.77
N GLY A 195 -25.52 14.93 1.30
CA GLY A 195 -24.40 14.29 0.61
C GLY A 195 -23.12 15.14 0.57
N LYS A 196 -22.94 16.06 1.51
CA LYS A 196 -21.67 16.78 1.67
C LYS A 196 -20.53 15.79 1.86
N ARG A 197 -19.39 16.12 1.27
CA ARG A 197 -18.21 15.26 1.27
C ARG A 197 -17.06 15.95 1.98
N ARG A 198 -16.31 15.19 2.76
CA ARG A 198 -15.00 15.61 3.23
C ARG A 198 -13.98 15.25 2.16
N THR A 199 -13.76 16.18 1.22
CA THR A 199 -12.80 16.00 0.13
C THR A 199 -11.42 16.45 0.57
N ARG A 200 -10.42 15.66 0.27
CA ARG A 200 -9.00 16.00 0.44
C ARG A 200 -8.31 16.03 -0.90
N THR A 201 -7.39 16.98 -1.02
CA THR A 201 -6.57 17.16 -2.21
C THR A 201 -5.11 17.24 -1.82
N SER A 202 -4.30 16.35 -2.35
CA SER A 202 -2.84 16.33 -2.22
C SER A 202 -2.22 17.00 -3.43
N HIS A 203 -1.31 17.92 -3.16
CA HIS A 203 -0.40 18.53 -4.14
C HIS A 203 0.97 17.88 -3.94
N ASP A 204 1.34 17.02 -4.88
CA ASP A 204 2.55 16.21 -4.82
C ASP A 204 3.65 16.80 -5.68
N VAL A 205 4.86 16.83 -5.15
CA VAL A 205 6.10 17.12 -5.89
C VAL A 205 7.10 16.03 -5.57
N TYR A 206 7.75 15.46 -6.57
CA TYR A 206 8.71 14.39 -6.35
C TYR A 206 9.86 14.40 -7.36
N MET A 207 11.00 13.89 -6.92
CA MET A 207 12.17 13.65 -7.76
C MET A 207 12.79 12.31 -7.37
N HIS A 208 12.88 11.40 -8.33
CA HIS A 208 13.28 10.02 -8.11
C HIS A 208 14.49 9.65 -8.97
N GLY A 209 15.29 8.70 -8.45
CA GLY A 209 16.43 8.13 -9.16
C GLY A 209 17.68 9.02 -9.12
N ILE A 210 17.79 9.93 -8.15
CA ILE A 210 18.97 10.78 -7.97
C ILE A 210 20.16 9.89 -7.60
N ASP A 211 21.17 9.83 -8.48
CA ASP A 211 22.36 9.04 -8.22
C ASP A 211 23.17 9.65 -7.05
N ILE A 212 23.45 8.82 -6.06
CA ILE A 212 24.23 9.19 -4.86
C ILE A 212 25.56 8.40 -4.78
N GLY A 213 25.94 7.71 -5.84
CA GLY A 213 27.18 6.92 -5.94
C GLY A 213 27.15 5.54 -5.29
N ILE A 214 26.30 5.32 -4.28
CA ILE A 214 26.07 4.02 -3.62
C ILE A 214 24.69 3.43 -3.92
N GLY A 215 23.94 4.09 -4.80
CA GLY A 215 22.56 3.76 -5.16
C GLY A 215 21.82 5.00 -5.62
N SER A 216 20.51 5.02 -5.45
CA SER A 216 19.68 6.18 -5.79
C SER A 216 18.89 6.70 -4.59
N MET A 217 18.55 7.97 -4.67
CA MET A 217 17.70 8.66 -3.70
C MET A 217 16.46 9.19 -4.38
N ASP A 218 15.31 9.00 -3.70
CA ASP A 218 14.03 9.61 -4.08
C ASP A 218 13.63 10.64 -3.02
N ILE A 219 13.05 11.75 -3.45
CA ILE A 219 12.52 12.80 -2.59
C ILE A 219 11.06 13.00 -2.97
N ASP A 220 10.18 12.98 -1.98
CA ASP A 220 8.74 13.24 -2.14
C ASP A 220 8.31 14.32 -1.14
N ALA A 221 7.44 15.22 -1.58
CA ALA A 221 6.79 16.22 -0.73
C ALA A 221 5.31 16.32 -1.11
N LYS A 222 4.47 16.54 -0.10
CA LYS A 222 3.02 16.69 -0.24
C LYS A 222 2.54 17.88 0.58
N TYR A 223 1.62 18.65 0.00
CA TYR A 223 0.75 19.53 0.75
C TYR A 223 -0.67 19.04 0.56
N ILE A 224 -1.33 18.69 1.66
CA ILE A 224 -2.69 18.16 1.64
C ILE A 224 -3.63 19.22 2.19
N LYS A 225 -4.70 19.49 1.47
CA LYS A 225 -5.80 20.33 1.93
C LYS A 225 -7.07 19.50 2.07
N GLN A 226 -7.84 19.73 3.13
CA GLN A 226 -9.11 19.08 3.42
C GLN A 226 -10.23 20.11 3.48
N GLU A 227 -11.40 19.78 2.92
CA GLU A 227 -12.63 20.52 3.11
C GLU A 227 -13.40 19.87 4.26
N ASN A 228 -13.37 20.51 5.43
CA ASN A 228 -14.07 20.02 6.60
C ASN A 228 -15.58 20.20 6.47
N LEU A 229 -16.35 19.32 7.12
CA LEU A 229 -17.80 19.44 7.24
C LEU A 229 -18.15 20.38 8.41
N ASP A 230 -19.33 20.99 8.37
CA ASP A 230 -19.84 21.81 9.47
C ASP A 230 -20.01 21.02 10.78
N SER A 231 -20.09 19.68 10.68
CA SER A 231 -20.19 18.75 11.81
C SER A 231 -18.84 18.34 12.40
N ASP A 232 -17.74 18.67 11.73
CA ASP A 232 -16.42 18.28 12.21
C ASP A 232 -16.01 19.08 13.45
N PRO A 233 -15.17 18.50 14.32
CA PRO A 233 -14.58 19.22 15.44
C PRO A 233 -13.85 20.48 14.98
N SER A 234 -13.86 21.52 15.80
CA SER A 234 -13.20 22.80 15.46
C SER A 234 -11.67 22.72 15.36
N ASP A 235 -11.07 21.66 15.88
CA ASP A 235 -9.64 21.33 15.83
C ASP A 235 -9.30 20.26 14.76
N GLN A 236 -10.27 19.91 13.90
CA GLN A 236 -10.06 19.03 12.77
C GLN A 236 -9.13 19.69 11.76
N ALA A 237 -8.02 19.01 11.43
CA ALA A 237 -7.06 19.53 10.47
C ALA A 237 -7.70 19.82 9.11
N ASP A 238 -7.48 21.00 8.57
CA ASP A 238 -7.90 21.40 7.23
C ASP A 238 -6.73 21.39 6.24
N ASP A 239 -5.49 21.34 6.73
CA ASP A 239 -4.32 21.15 5.91
C ASP A 239 -3.21 20.35 6.60
N GLY A 240 -2.15 20.06 5.86
CA GLY A 240 -0.97 19.40 6.37
C GLY A 240 0.13 19.27 5.32
N PHE A 241 1.35 19.13 5.80
CA PHE A 241 2.53 18.94 4.97
C PHE A 241 3.22 17.62 5.31
N GLY A 242 3.67 16.91 4.28
CA GLY A 242 4.47 15.71 4.42
C GLY A 242 5.66 15.68 3.46
N ALA A 243 6.74 15.06 3.89
CA ALA A 243 7.91 14.84 3.05
C ALA A 243 8.59 13.52 3.38
N SER A 244 9.29 12.96 2.40
CA SER A 244 10.15 11.80 2.61
C SER A 244 11.42 11.84 1.78
N ILE A 245 12.42 11.12 2.28
CA ILE A 245 13.62 10.71 1.56
C ILE A 245 13.65 9.19 1.55
N THR A 246 13.84 8.59 0.38
CA THR A 246 13.99 7.15 0.20
C THR A 246 15.34 6.85 -0.43
N LEU A 247 16.11 5.96 0.17
CA LEU A 247 17.38 5.47 -0.37
C LEU A 247 17.19 4.06 -0.92
N ASN A 248 17.57 3.83 -2.16
CA ASN A 248 17.58 2.53 -2.83
C ASN A 248 19.04 2.13 -3.06
N THR A 249 19.50 1.07 -2.41
CA THR A 249 20.90 0.65 -2.42
C THR A 249 21.04 -0.86 -2.61
N SER A 250 22.27 -1.36 -2.77
CA SER A 250 22.56 -2.77 -2.46
C SER A 250 22.20 -3.06 -1.00
N TYR A 251 22.10 -4.32 -0.60
CA TYR A 251 21.73 -4.65 0.81
C TYR A 251 22.86 -4.22 1.77
N TYR A 252 22.86 -2.94 2.13
CA TYR A 252 23.85 -2.28 3.01
C TYR A 252 25.31 -2.58 2.61
N GLY A 253 25.60 -2.57 1.30
CA GLY A 253 26.92 -2.86 0.76
C GLY A 253 27.19 -4.35 0.47
N LEU A 254 26.25 -5.23 0.78
CA LEU A 254 26.26 -6.66 0.47
C LEU A 254 25.48 -6.95 -0.82
N ASP A 255 25.53 -8.19 -1.31
CA ASP A 255 24.75 -8.63 -2.46
C ASP A 255 23.23 -8.66 -2.11
N GLY A 256 22.41 -8.11 -3.00
CA GLY A 256 20.99 -7.95 -2.81
C GLY A 256 20.55 -6.49 -2.97
N TRP A 257 19.44 -6.14 -2.35
CA TRP A 257 18.91 -4.78 -2.41
C TRP A 257 18.26 -4.37 -1.09
N ALA A 258 18.25 -3.08 -0.81
CA ALA A 258 17.56 -2.49 0.32
C ALA A 258 16.93 -1.14 -0.05
N GLN A 259 15.81 -0.85 0.58
CA GLN A 259 15.16 0.46 0.55
C GLN A 259 15.05 0.97 1.98
N THR A 260 15.52 2.21 2.22
CA THR A 260 15.40 2.89 3.51
C THR A 260 14.66 4.20 3.31
N GLY A 261 13.55 4.38 4.01
CA GLY A 261 12.71 5.57 3.95
C GLY A 261 12.64 6.27 5.29
N ILE A 262 12.67 7.61 5.25
CA ILE A 262 12.37 8.49 6.38
C ILE A 262 11.31 9.45 5.90
N ALA A 263 10.22 9.58 6.66
CA ALA A 263 9.13 10.49 6.36
C ALA A 263 8.66 11.25 7.60
N TYR A 264 8.17 12.44 7.37
CA TYR A 264 7.55 13.30 8.36
C TYR A 264 6.25 13.85 7.80
N GLY A 265 5.25 14.03 8.63
CA GLY A 265 4.01 14.71 8.28
C GLY A 265 3.34 15.35 9.48
N ASN A 266 2.50 16.34 9.22
CA ASN A 266 1.66 17.00 10.22
C ASN A 266 0.25 17.25 9.68
N GLY A 267 -0.69 17.58 10.57
CA GLY A 267 -2.08 17.82 10.22
C GLY A 267 -2.66 16.68 9.38
N THR A 268 -3.29 16.99 8.26
CA THR A 268 -3.86 15.98 7.34
C THR A 268 -2.82 15.05 6.73
N ALA A 269 -1.52 15.37 6.80
CA ALA A 269 -0.43 14.51 6.33
C ALA A 269 0.18 13.62 7.43
N SER A 270 -0.43 13.54 8.61
CA SER A 270 0.10 12.75 9.75
C SER A 270 0.05 11.23 9.52
N ASN A 271 -0.52 10.73 8.43
CA ASN A 271 -0.36 9.32 8.08
C ASN A 271 0.94 9.09 7.30
N ARG A 272 2.02 8.79 7.99
CA ARG A 272 3.34 8.47 7.42
C ARG A 272 3.88 9.55 6.47
N GLY A 273 3.45 10.81 6.64
CA GLY A 273 3.89 11.98 5.86
C GLY A 273 3.53 11.95 4.38
N VAL A 274 3.82 10.89 3.70
CA VAL A 274 3.69 10.75 2.24
C VAL A 274 2.70 9.67 1.80
N ASN A 275 1.85 9.22 2.71
CA ASN A 275 0.77 8.26 2.41
C ASN A 275 -0.57 8.99 2.34
N PHE A 276 -1.08 9.20 1.13
CA PHE A 276 -2.32 9.91 0.84
C PHE A 276 -3.39 9.00 0.24
N GLY A 277 -4.61 9.16 0.73
CA GLY A 277 -5.81 8.51 0.25
C GLY A 277 -7.01 8.85 1.12
N ASN A 278 -8.11 8.09 1.01
CA ASN A 278 -9.33 8.32 1.78
C ASN A 278 -9.20 8.08 3.31
N TRP A 279 -8.09 7.52 3.76
CA TRP A 279 -7.78 7.22 5.17
C TRP A 279 -7.11 8.37 5.94
N ASN A 280 -6.93 9.53 5.35
CA ASN A 280 -6.28 10.68 6.00
C ASN A 280 -7.26 11.60 6.75
N SER A 281 -8.39 11.13 7.26
CA SER A 281 -9.51 12.01 7.56
C SER A 281 -9.60 12.54 8.98
N ASP A 282 -9.00 11.90 9.93
CA ASP A 282 -9.36 12.13 11.33
C ASP A 282 -8.19 12.66 12.16
N PHE A 283 -7.36 13.50 11.54
CA PHE A 283 -6.26 14.16 12.20
C PHE A 283 -6.63 15.58 12.64
N LYS A 284 -6.07 16.01 13.76
CA LYS A 284 -6.19 17.36 14.29
C LYS A 284 -5.06 18.25 13.76
N ASP A 285 -5.21 19.55 13.89
CA ASP A 285 -4.24 20.55 13.43
C ASP A 285 -2.83 20.34 13.99
N ASP A 286 -2.73 19.90 15.23
CA ASP A 286 -1.46 19.72 15.94
C ASP A 286 -0.96 18.26 15.94
N THR A 287 -1.60 17.35 15.17
CA THR A 287 -1.06 16.00 14.99
C THR A 287 0.20 16.03 14.13
N SER A 288 1.11 15.12 14.41
CA SER A 288 2.31 14.93 13.60
C SER A 288 2.82 13.49 13.67
N ASN A 289 3.67 13.11 12.72
CA ASN A 289 4.33 11.83 12.77
C ASN A 289 5.76 11.86 12.22
N ILE A 290 6.57 10.93 12.73
CA ILE A 290 7.83 10.52 12.14
C ILE A 290 7.72 9.04 11.79
N PHE A 291 8.07 8.71 10.56
CA PHE A 291 8.07 7.34 10.08
C PHE A 291 9.43 6.98 9.50
N ILE A 292 10.03 5.88 9.96
CA ILE A 292 11.29 5.34 9.45
C ILE A 292 11.07 3.88 9.11
N THR A 293 11.48 3.47 7.92
CA THR A 293 11.46 2.07 7.51
C THR A 293 12.75 1.70 6.78
N SER A 294 13.15 0.46 6.93
CA SER A 294 14.26 -0.09 6.14
C SER A 294 14.00 -1.56 5.88
N TYR A 295 13.96 -1.96 4.63
CA TYR A 295 13.68 -3.34 4.23
C TYR A 295 14.47 -3.71 2.98
N GLY A 296 14.66 -5.02 2.80
CA GLY A 296 15.37 -5.54 1.64
C GLY A 296 15.63 -7.03 1.72
N VAL A 297 16.32 -7.53 0.72
CA VAL A 297 16.73 -8.93 0.62
C VAL A 297 18.23 -9.02 0.43
N TRP A 298 18.88 -9.74 1.32
CA TRP A 298 20.29 -10.12 1.22
C TRP A 298 20.42 -11.49 0.53
N ASN A 299 21.21 -11.56 -0.53
CA ASN A 299 21.60 -12.82 -1.16
C ASN A 299 22.83 -13.37 -0.46
N ILE A 300 22.64 -14.12 0.61
CA ILE A 300 23.73 -14.70 1.42
C ILE A 300 24.52 -15.72 0.58
N SER A 301 23.81 -16.50 -0.23
CA SER A 301 24.37 -17.44 -1.19
C SER A 301 23.33 -17.78 -2.26
N GLU A 302 23.71 -18.58 -3.27
CA GLU A 302 22.78 -19.10 -4.30
C GLU A 302 21.56 -19.86 -3.71
N LYS A 303 21.69 -20.36 -2.48
CA LYS A 303 20.64 -21.14 -1.83
C LYS A 303 19.97 -20.43 -0.67
N VAL A 304 20.53 -19.37 -0.13
CA VAL A 304 20.02 -18.70 1.07
C VAL A 304 19.85 -17.21 0.81
N GLN A 305 18.65 -16.76 0.95
CA GLN A 305 18.28 -15.34 0.91
C GLN A 305 17.65 -14.94 2.25
N LEU A 306 17.88 -13.71 2.68
CA LEU A 306 17.34 -13.17 3.93
C LEU A 306 16.59 -11.89 3.67
N GLY A 307 15.29 -11.93 3.78
CA GLY A 307 14.46 -10.73 3.84
C GLY A 307 14.49 -10.13 5.24
N THR A 308 14.63 -8.82 5.36
CA THR A 308 14.55 -8.10 6.63
C THR A 308 13.67 -6.88 6.48
N GLU A 309 13.04 -6.48 7.59
CA GLU A 309 12.26 -5.24 7.67
C GLU A 309 12.37 -4.64 9.06
N PHE A 310 12.57 -3.33 9.11
CA PHE A 310 12.54 -2.50 10.29
C PHE A 310 11.54 -1.37 10.09
N VAL A 311 10.76 -1.06 11.12
CA VAL A 311 9.85 0.09 11.15
C VAL A 311 9.95 0.79 12.50
N TYR A 312 10.03 2.10 12.46
CA TYR A 312 9.77 3.00 13.57
C TYR A 312 8.69 3.99 13.15
N HIS A 313 7.63 4.09 13.94
CA HIS A 313 6.53 5.00 13.70
C HIS A 313 6.17 5.69 15.01
N ASP A 314 6.35 6.98 15.08
CA ASP A 314 6.00 7.83 16.20
C ASP A 314 4.91 8.80 15.76
N LEU A 315 3.77 8.72 16.39
CA LEU A 315 2.54 9.40 16.02
C LEU A 315 2.02 10.20 17.20
N ASP A 316 2.15 11.52 17.13
CA ASP A 316 1.50 12.46 18.04
C ASP A 316 0.06 12.67 17.58
N MET A 317 -0.91 12.10 18.31
CA MET A 317 -2.32 12.08 17.97
C MET A 317 -3.12 13.19 18.64
N ASN A 318 -2.54 13.85 19.60
CA ASN A 318 -3.20 14.90 20.40
C ASN A 318 -4.62 14.53 20.86
N GLY A 319 -4.79 13.30 21.34
CA GLY A 319 -6.07 12.77 21.82
C GLY A 319 -6.97 12.17 20.73
N GLU A 320 -6.59 12.23 19.46
CA GLU A 320 -7.29 11.55 18.39
C GLU A 320 -7.16 10.02 18.55
N TRP A 321 -8.17 9.27 18.10
CA TRP A 321 -8.24 7.82 18.27
C TRP A 321 -8.04 7.32 19.72
N GLY A 322 -8.27 8.21 20.70
CA GLY A 322 -8.18 7.89 22.12
C GLY A 322 -6.78 7.77 22.68
N ALA A 323 -5.80 8.41 22.06
CA ALA A 323 -4.41 8.45 22.53
C ALA A 323 -3.78 9.82 22.27
N ASP A 324 -2.84 10.23 23.13
CA ASP A 324 -2.01 11.42 22.89
C ASP A 324 -0.83 11.07 21.99
N THR A 325 -0.18 9.94 22.24
CA THR A 325 0.88 9.43 21.38
C THR A 325 0.77 7.92 21.18
N VAL A 326 1.19 7.47 20.00
CA VAL A 326 1.35 6.04 19.67
C VAL A 326 2.70 5.85 19.03
N THR A 327 3.59 5.14 19.70
CA THR A 327 4.91 4.78 19.15
C THR A 327 4.96 3.29 18.84
N ARG A 328 5.45 2.93 17.66
CA ARG A 328 5.64 1.54 17.24
C ARG A 328 7.05 1.31 16.74
N ILE A 329 7.63 0.21 17.17
CA ILE A 329 8.92 -0.29 16.66
C ILE A 329 8.71 -1.74 16.25
N MET A 330 9.13 -2.10 15.04
CA MET A 330 9.06 -3.47 14.54
C MET A 330 10.39 -3.86 13.90
N PHE A 331 10.83 -5.07 14.18
CA PHE A 331 11.89 -5.74 13.45
C PHE A 331 11.42 -7.13 13.03
N ALA A 332 11.65 -7.48 11.77
CA ALA A 332 11.31 -8.77 11.22
C ALA A 332 12.39 -9.31 10.29
N ALA A 333 12.49 -10.62 10.23
CA ALA A 333 13.42 -11.32 9.34
C ALA A 333 12.78 -12.60 8.79
N ARG A 334 13.09 -12.89 7.51
CA ARG A 334 12.65 -14.11 6.82
C ARG A 334 13.81 -14.73 6.06
N PRO A 335 14.57 -15.66 6.65
CA PRO A 335 15.43 -16.55 5.88
C PRO A 335 14.59 -17.44 4.94
N SER A 336 15.02 -17.52 3.71
CA SER A 336 14.47 -18.35 2.63
C SER A 336 15.57 -19.27 2.12
N ILE A 337 15.35 -20.60 2.19
CA ILE A 337 16.33 -21.61 1.87
C ILE A 337 15.85 -22.39 0.66
N LYS A 338 16.51 -22.20 -0.47
CA LYS A 338 16.24 -22.90 -1.72
C LYS A 338 16.72 -24.35 -1.62
N MET A 339 15.80 -25.29 -1.63
CA MET A 339 16.08 -26.72 -1.59
C MET A 339 16.32 -27.29 -3.01
N ASN A 340 15.56 -26.80 -3.98
CA ASN A 340 15.71 -27.02 -5.43
C ASN A 340 15.00 -25.90 -6.18
N ASP A 341 14.88 -26.00 -7.50
CA ASP A 341 14.31 -24.91 -8.32
C ASP A 341 12.81 -24.66 -8.10
N ASN A 342 12.11 -25.64 -7.51
CA ASN A 342 10.66 -25.58 -7.34
C ASN A 342 10.22 -25.61 -5.87
N PHE A 343 11.17 -25.66 -4.93
CA PHE A 343 10.84 -25.78 -3.51
C PHE A 343 11.84 -25.01 -2.65
N ARG A 344 11.32 -24.19 -1.74
CA ARG A 344 12.08 -23.51 -0.69
C ARG A 344 11.39 -23.62 0.67
N LEU A 345 12.17 -23.52 1.73
CA LEU A 345 11.69 -23.36 3.10
C LEU A 345 11.82 -21.91 3.52
N GLU A 346 10.81 -21.37 4.15
CA GLU A 346 10.81 -20.03 4.72
C GLU A 346 10.54 -20.10 6.23
N PHE A 347 11.29 -19.29 6.97
CA PHE A 347 11.05 -19.08 8.39
C PHE A 347 10.92 -17.58 8.60
N THR A 348 9.81 -17.11 9.18
CA THR A 348 9.62 -15.69 9.46
C THR A 348 9.58 -15.46 10.94
N GLY A 349 10.33 -14.50 11.44
CA GLY A 349 10.27 -14.05 12.83
C GLY A 349 10.07 -12.55 12.89
N GLY A 350 9.26 -12.10 13.84
CA GLY A 350 9.05 -10.68 14.10
C GLY A 350 8.89 -10.39 15.57
N VAL A 351 9.39 -9.22 15.97
CA VAL A 351 9.17 -8.62 17.29
C VAL A 351 8.78 -7.17 17.07
N SER A 352 7.78 -6.73 17.80
CA SER A 352 7.39 -5.32 17.80
C SER A 352 6.96 -4.86 19.19
N GLN A 353 7.09 -3.55 19.40
CA GLN A 353 6.58 -2.87 20.58
C GLN A 353 5.63 -1.77 20.14
N GLU A 354 4.49 -1.69 20.80
CA GLU A 354 3.57 -0.55 20.71
C GLU A 354 3.46 0.10 22.08
N THR A 355 3.78 1.38 22.17
CA THR A 355 3.57 2.22 23.35
C THR A 355 2.43 3.19 23.04
N VAL A 356 1.39 3.18 23.85
CA VAL A 356 0.27 4.11 23.79
C VAL A 356 0.28 4.96 25.06
N GLU A 357 0.32 6.29 24.90
CA GLU A 357 0.21 7.22 26.01
C GLU A 357 -1.09 8.02 25.89
N ASP A 358 -1.79 8.14 27.02
CA ASP A 358 -2.94 9.02 27.22
C ASP A 358 -2.63 9.99 28.35
N LYS A 359 -2.53 11.26 28.01
CA LYS A 359 -2.26 12.36 28.97
C LYS A 359 -3.54 13.09 29.39
N GLY A 360 -4.70 12.45 29.15
CA GLY A 360 -6.00 12.98 29.53
C GLY A 360 -6.61 13.95 28.53
N LYS A 361 -6.05 14.06 27.31
CA LYS A 361 -6.62 14.89 26.24
C LYS A 361 -7.72 14.18 25.45
N ALA A 362 -7.72 12.84 25.47
CA ALA A 362 -8.70 12.04 24.74
C ALA A 362 -10.05 12.04 25.44
N THR A 363 -11.13 12.19 24.67
CA THR A 363 -12.49 12.15 25.18
C THR A 363 -12.95 10.73 25.56
N TRP A 364 -12.30 9.70 25.04
CA TRP A 364 -12.55 8.27 25.32
C TRP A 364 -11.21 7.51 25.29
N GLY A 365 -10.34 7.88 26.20
CA GLY A 365 -8.94 7.52 26.20
C GLY A 365 -8.64 6.03 26.20
N ARG A 366 -7.59 5.64 25.50
CA ARG A 366 -6.89 4.39 25.76
C ARG A 366 -6.13 4.54 27.07
N THR A 367 -6.08 3.47 27.85
CA THR A 367 -5.17 3.40 28.99
C THR A 367 -3.72 3.45 28.50
N ASN A 368 -2.84 4.11 29.25
CA ASN A 368 -1.39 4.01 29.04
C ASN A 368 -1.01 2.54 28.97
N LYS A 369 -0.28 2.16 27.92
CA LYS A 369 -0.06 0.76 27.61
C LYS A 369 1.21 0.52 26.84
N ASP A 370 2.04 -0.37 27.35
CA ASP A 370 3.13 -0.97 26.63
C ASP A 370 2.77 -2.40 26.24
N THR A 371 2.96 -2.74 24.97
CA THR A 371 2.66 -4.07 24.46
C THR A 371 3.81 -4.56 23.59
N MET A 372 4.32 -5.73 23.90
CA MET A 372 5.22 -6.47 23.04
C MET A 372 4.45 -7.51 22.24
N PHE A 373 4.75 -7.61 20.95
CA PHE A 373 4.21 -8.62 20.06
C PHE A 373 5.33 -9.48 19.49
N TYR A 374 5.08 -10.77 19.39
CA TYR A 374 6.01 -11.74 18.81
C TYR A 374 5.28 -12.58 17.78
N SER A 375 5.93 -12.83 16.66
CA SER A 375 5.44 -13.75 15.64
C SER A 375 6.56 -14.67 15.17
N ALA A 376 6.21 -15.94 14.90
CA ALA A 376 7.10 -16.91 14.32
C ALA A 376 6.34 -17.79 13.33
N GLU A 377 6.86 -17.97 12.13
CA GLU A 377 6.24 -18.78 11.07
C GLU A 377 7.26 -19.71 10.45
N ALA A 378 6.83 -20.94 10.17
CA ALA A 378 7.52 -21.87 9.30
C ALA A 378 6.62 -22.23 8.11
N ALA A 379 7.18 -22.20 6.92
CA ALA A 379 6.45 -22.45 5.68
C ALA A 379 7.25 -23.28 4.68
N ALA A 380 6.54 -24.13 3.95
CA ALA A 380 7.04 -24.86 2.80
C ALA A 380 6.46 -24.20 1.53
N VAL A 381 7.30 -23.76 0.62
CA VAL A 381 6.87 -23.01 -0.57
C VAL A 381 7.12 -23.82 -1.83
N PHE A 382 6.05 -24.22 -2.49
CA PHE A 382 6.06 -24.84 -3.81
C PHE A 382 5.85 -23.77 -4.86
N THR A 383 6.72 -23.72 -5.87
CA THR A 383 6.76 -22.63 -6.85
C THR A 383 7.39 -23.09 -8.16
N VAL A 384 7.32 -22.28 -9.20
CA VAL A 384 8.05 -22.50 -10.47
C VAL A 384 9.47 -21.96 -10.44
N ASN A 385 9.75 -21.03 -9.51
CA ASN A 385 11.07 -20.45 -9.26
C ASN A 385 11.24 -20.27 -7.75
N ALA A 386 12.17 -20.96 -7.12
CA ALA A 386 12.40 -20.95 -5.68
C ALA A 386 13.18 -19.73 -5.15
N ASP A 387 13.42 -18.70 -5.96
CA ASP A 387 13.96 -17.43 -5.48
C ASP A 387 12.95 -16.72 -4.54
N TYR A 388 13.42 -15.79 -3.72
CA TYR A 388 12.64 -15.14 -2.66
C TYR A 388 11.27 -14.61 -3.14
N PHE A 389 11.23 -13.99 -4.31
CA PHE A 389 10.00 -13.47 -4.93
C PHE A 389 9.42 -14.38 -6.01
N GLY A 390 9.89 -15.64 -6.12
CA GLY A 390 9.40 -16.55 -7.15
C GLY A 390 7.90 -16.86 -7.00
N ARG A 391 7.16 -16.67 -8.09
CA ARG A 391 5.71 -16.91 -8.21
C ARG A 391 5.40 -17.59 -9.55
N PRO A 392 4.26 -18.31 -9.69
CA PRO A 392 3.24 -18.59 -8.68
C PRO A 392 3.75 -19.45 -7.54
N GLN A 393 3.10 -19.37 -6.37
CA GLN A 393 3.43 -20.20 -5.24
C GLN A 393 2.20 -20.78 -4.55
N ILE A 394 2.39 -21.97 -3.93
CA ILE A 394 1.48 -22.55 -2.95
C ILE A 394 2.31 -22.78 -1.67
N LYS A 395 1.84 -22.22 -0.57
CA LYS A 395 2.60 -22.10 0.67
C LYS A 395 1.79 -22.59 1.87
N PRO A 396 1.82 -23.91 2.22
CA PRO A 396 1.41 -24.36 3.54
C PRO A 396 2.34 -23.79 4.62
N TYR A 397 1.75 -23.35 5.73
CA TYR A 397 2.47 -22.70 6.82
C TYR A 397 1.86 -22.99 8.18
N VAL A 398 2.65 -22.76 9.22
CA VAL A 398 2.22 -22.62 10.59
C VAL A 398 2.82 -21.34 11.16
N THR A 399 1.96 -20.50 11.76
CA THR A 399 2.34 -19.24 12.40
C THR A 399 1.90 -19.28 13.86
N TYR A 400 2.78 -18.89 14.75
CA TYR A 400 2.48 -18.62 16.15
C TYR A 400 2.65 -17.15 16.43
N VAL A 401 1.66 -16.55 17.09
CA VAL A 401 1.68 -15.15 17.53
C VAL A 401 1.37 -15.08 19.01
N THR A 402 2.01 -14.14 19.70
CA THR A 402 1.73 -13.87 21.11
C THR A 402 1.99 -12.40 21.42
N SER A 403 1.40 -11.91 22.48
CA SER A 403 1.62 -10.57 23.00
C SER A 403 1.76 -10.57 24.51
N GLU A 404 2.54 -9.61 24.99
CA GLU A 404 2.69 -9.29 26.42
C GLU A 404 2.34 -7.82 26.63
N SER A 405 1.44 -7.55 27.58
CA SER A 405 0.99 -6.19 27.87
C SER A 405 0.61 -6.06 29.33
N ASP A 406 0.88 -4.90 29.92
CA ASP A 406 0.49 -4.53 31.26
C ASP A 406 -1.04 -4.52 31.48
N SER A 407 -1.82 -4.40 30.42
CA SER A 407 -3.28 -4.32 30.44
C SER A 407 -4.01 -5.43 29.69
N GLY A 408 -3.32 -6.50 29.32
CA GLY A 408 -3.85 -7.58 28.47
C GLY A 408 -3.99 -7.12 27.01
N ALA A 409 -3.18 -7.67 26.11
CA ALA A 409 -3.30 -7.39 24.69
C ALA A 409 -4.04 -8.53 24.02
N ASN A 410 -5.01 -8.18 23.21
CA ASN A 410 -5.75 -9.14 22.42
C ASN A 410 -5.17 -9.18 21.01
N LEU A 411 -4.63 -10.33 20.62
CA LEU A 411 -4.22 -10.59 19.23
C LEU A 411 -5.29 -11.34 18.44
N SER A 412 -6.26 -11.91 19.14
CA SER A 412 -7.19 -12.86 18.57
C SER A 412 -8.23 -12.26 17.66
N VAL A 413 -8.72 -13.07 16.74
CA VAL A 413 -9.90 -12.78 15.91
C VAL A 413 -11.12 -12.47 16.75
N ASP A 414 -11.22 -13.04 17.95
CA ASP A 414 -12.31 -12.78 18.91
C ASP A 414 -11.95 -11.73 19.98
N GLY A 415 -10.74 -11.18 19.93
CA GLY A 415 -10.27 -10.14 20.85
C GLY A 415 -10.00 -10.60 22.27
N LYS A 416 -9.79 -11.90 22.54
CA LYS A 416 -9.71 -12.45 23.90
C LYS A 416 -8.44 -13.22 24.20
N SER A 417 -7.70 -13.67 23.18
CA SER A 417 -6.52 -14.51 23.37
C SER A 417 -5.24 -13.69 23.33
N GLU A 418 -4.27 -14.03 24.19
CA GLU A 418 -2.94 -13.42 24.20
C GLU A 418 -1.98 -14.14 23.25
N SER A 419 -2.33 -15.34 22.80
CA SER A 419 -1.55 -16.13 21.85
C SER A 419 -2.44 -16.98 20.97
N GLU A 420 -2.02 -17.21 19.73
CA GLU A 420 -2.73 -18.01 18.74
C GLU A 420 -1.78 -18.82 17.89
N THR A 421 -2.23 -20.02 17.51
CA THR A 421 -1.57 -20.87 16.51
C THR A 421 -2.43 -20.89 15.24
N ILE A 422 -1.86 -20.43 14.14
CA ILE A 422 -2.52 -20.32 12.85
C ILE A 422 -1.89 -21.32 11.90
N VAL A 423 -2.70 -22.19 11.33
CA VAL A 423 -2.27 -23.15 10.31
C VAL A 423 -3.03 -22.85 9.02
N GLY A 424 -2.33 -22.80 7.91
CA GLY A 424 -2.99 -22.43 6.67
C GLY A 424 -2.25 -22.84 5.41
N VAL A 425 -2.90 -22.51 4.29
CA VAL A 425 -2.33 -22.63 2.95
C VAL A 425 -2.60 -21.33 2.19
N HIS A 426 -1.55 -20.71 1.72
CA HIS A 426 -1.60 -19.49 0.93
C HIS A 426 -1.22 -19.79 -0.52
N ALA A 427 -2.02 -19.31 -1.44
CA ALA A 427 -1.72 -19.30 -2.87
C ALA A 427 -1.52 -17.86 -3.34
N GLU A 428 -0.49 -17.62 -4.12
CA GLU A 428 -0.18 -16.28 -4.63
C GLU A 428 0.43 -16.33 -6.02
N ILE A 429 -0.01 -15.42 -6.86
CA ILE A 429 0.53 -15.24 -8.22
C ILE A 429 0.47 -13.76 -8.58
N TRP A 430 1.50 -13.30 -9.30
CA TRP A 430 1.44 -12.11 -10.15
C TRP A 430 1.92 -12.50 -11.56
N PHE A 431 1.38 -11.86 -12.56
CA PHE A 431 1.65 -12.14 -13.97
C PHE A 431 1.53 -10.86 -14.82
#